data_86c3cdf560ac77d90e17accad4e47584
#
_entry.id   86c3cdf560ac77d90e17accad4e47584
#
_cell.length_a   1.000
_cell.length_b   1.000
_cell.length_c   1.000
_cell.angle_alpha   90.00
_cell.angle_beta   90.00
_cell.angle_gamma   90.00
#
_symmetry.space_group_name_H-M   'P 1'
#
loop_
_entity.id
_entity.type
_entity.pdbx_description
1 polymer ?
#
loop_
_entity_poly.entity_id
_entity_poly.type
_entity_poly.pdbx_seq_one_letter_code
_entity_poly.pdbx_strand_id
1 'polypeptide(L)'
;FFQAEDGIRDYKVTGVQTCALPILSNHGAKNIGDPQATFGVTEGNPLWEELRDIALKTGPSFLLNVTLNEQRDITNVFAGDIIEAHKTGCVFVKKSAMQPVEQPFDIVVTTNSGYPLDLNLYQGVKGMSAGARVLKEGGTLILAAECREGVPDGSPLDDLLRSAGSIEEILAMLSTPGFVRPEQWQAQIQALVQRRAEVLVCCELDDATLRACHLAPCADINAEVAKRLAK
;
A
#
# COMPACT_ATOMS: atom_id res chain seq x y z
N PHE A 1 -6.95 7.02 3.17
CA PHE A 1 -5.86 7.96 3.48
C PHE A 1 -4.64 7.78 2.59
N PHE A 2 -4.48 6.64 1.93
CA PHE A 2 -3.42 6.43 0.94
C PHE A 2 -3.79 6.90 -0.47
N GLN A 3 -5.04 7.25 -0.74
CA GLN A 3 -5.42 7.96 -1.97
C GLN A 3 -4.88 9.39 -2.04
N ALA A 4 -4.39 9.94 -0.93
CA ALA A 4 -3.80 11.27 -0.92
C ALA A 4 -2.45 11.35 -1.66
N GLU A 5 -1.73 10.27 -1.86
CA GLU A 5 -0.49 10.31 -2.63
C GLU A 5 -0.73 10.58 -4.11
N ASP A 6 -1.82 10.07 -4.68
CA ASP A 6 -2.19 10.34 -6.08
C ASP A 6 -2.85 11.72 -6.26
N GLY A 7 -3.41 12.31 -5.18
CA GLY A 7 -3.96 13.68 -5.17
C GLY A 7 -2.92 14.77 -4.93
N ILE A 8 -1.73 14.45 -4.45
CA ILE A 8 -0.64 15.41 -4.18
C ILE A 8 0.22 15.66 -5.45
N ARG A 9 -0.31 15.51 -6.63
CA ARG A 9 0.36 16.00 -7.83
C ARG A 9 0.30 17.52 -7.96
N ASP A 10 -0.49 18.21 -7.19
CA ASP A 10 -0.50 19.68 -7.14
C ASP A 10 0.36 20.19 -5.98
N TYR A 11 1.68 20.09 -6.17
CA TYR A 11 2.72 20.53 -5.23
C TYR A 11 2.64 22.02 -4.85
N LYS A 12 1.73 22.76 -5.45
CA LYS A 12 1.62 24.21 -5.23
C LYS A 12 0.78 24.58 -4.01
N VAL A 13 -0.05 23.65 -3.51
CA VAL A 13 -1.00 23.95 -2.42
C VAL A 13 -0.43 23.67 -1.04
N THR A 14 0.50 22.74 -0.90
CA THR A 14 0.97 22.32 0.43
C THR A 14 2.30 22.96 0.87
N GLY A 15 3.08 23.55 -0.02
CA GLY A 15 4.40 24.13 0.32
C GLY A 15 5.40 23.14 0.95
N VAL A 16 4.98 21.93 1.23
CA VAL A 16 5.79 20.81 1.72
C VAL A 16 6.11 19.96 0.51
N GLN A 17 6.96 20.48 -0.33
CA GLN A 17 7.64 19.65 -1.28
C GLN A 17 8.41 18.62 -0.46
N THR A 18 7.97 17.37 -0.55
CA THR A 18 8.47 16.25 0.19
C THR A 18 9.99 16.27 0.26
N CYS A 19 10.49 16.70 1.35
CA CYS A 19 11.80 16.28 1.73
C CYS A 19 11.72 14.74 1.83
N ALA A 20 12.43 14.02 0.98
CA ALA A 20 12.43 12.55 1.00
C ALA A 20 12.77 12.00 2.40
N LEU A 21 13.48 12.76 3.21
CA LEU A 21 13.86 12.42 4.58
C LEU A 21 12.68 12.20 5.54
N PRO A 22 11.63 13.06 5.62
CA PRO A 22 10.47 12.78 6.47
C PRO A 22 9.71 11.53 6.05
N ILE A 23 9.58 11.27 4.74
CA ILE A 23 8.93 10.05 4.25
C ILE A 23 9.78 8.83 4.59
N LEU A 24 11.09 8.86 4.37
CA LEU A 24 11.99 7.78 4.70
C LEU A 24 12.00 7.47 6.20
N SER A 25 11.95 8.48 7.07
CA SER A 25 11.84 8.31 8.51
C SER A 25 10.49 7.70 8.90
N ASN A 26 9.40 8.30 8.47
CA ASN A 26 8.04 7.88 8.76
C ASN A 26 7.76 6.46 8.25
N HIS A 27 8.16 6.15 7.01
CA HIS A 27 8.01 4.84 6.37
C HIS A 27 9.24 3.93 6.60
N GLY A 28 9.97 4.15 7.67
CA GLY A 28 11.07 3.27 8.08
C GLY A 28 10.57 1.86 8.44
N ALA A 29 11.47 0.87 8.34
CA ALA A 29 11.14 -0.54 8.49
C ALA A 29 10.44 -0.86 9.82
N LYS A 30 10.80 -0.16 10.91
CA LYS A 30 10.16 -0.31 12.23
C LYS A 30 8.70 0.11 12.19
N ASN A 31 8.40 1.28 11.64
CA ASN A 31 7.04 1.81 11.60
C ASN A 31 6.14 0.99 10.66
N ILE A 32 6.65 0.64 9.47
CA ILE A 32 5.91 -0.21 8.52
C ILE A 32 5.66 -1.62 9.07
N GLY A 33 6.59 -2.15 9.87
CA GLY A 33 6.46 -3.45 10.52
C GLY A 33 5.58 -3.46 11.78
N ASP A 34 5.11 -2.30 12.24
CA ASP A 34 4.27 -2.21 13.43
C ASP A 34 2.86 -2.74 13.13
N PRO A 35 2.29 -3.63 13.97
CA PRO A 35 0.93 -4.14 13.77
C PRO A 35 -0.16 -3.07 13.75
N GLN A 36 0.08 -1.91 14.37
CA GLN A 36 -0.84 -0.78 14.35
C GLN A 36 -0.71 0.08 13.08
N ALA A 37 0.37 -0.07 12.31
CA ALA A 37 0.56 0.61 11.01
C ALA A 37 -0.32 -0.03 9.94
N THR A 38 -1.63 0.08 10.09
CA THR A 38 -2.59 -0.63 9.25
C THR A 38 -3.82 0.22 8.93
N PHE A 39 -4.57 -0.18 7.89
CA PHE A 39 -5.80 0.49 7.49
C PHE A 39 -6.81 0.62 8.63
N GLY A 40 -7.45 1.80 8.73
CA GLY A 40 -8.50 2.08 9.70
C GLY A 40 -8.02 2.27 11.14
N VAL A 41 -6.70 2.30 11.39
CA VAL A 41 -6.11 2.66 12.68
C VAL A 41 -5.48 4.05 12.56
N THR A 42 -5.88 4.96 13.43
CA THR A 42 -5.33 6.31 13.58
C THR A 42 -4.54 6.41 14.88
N GLU A 43 -5.21 6.50 16.01
CA GLU A 43 -4.54 6.52 17.31
C GLU A 43 -3.81 5.20 17.57
N GLY A 44 -2.56 5.27 17.99
CA GLY A 44 -1.66 4.12 18.13
C GLY A 44 -0.96 3.69 16.84
N ASN A 45 -1.32 4.26 15.69
CA ASN A 45 -0.60 4.02 14.44
C ASN A 45 0.63 4.94 14.37
N PRO A 46 1.87 4.41 14.40
CA PRO A 46 3.07 5.23 14.47
C PRO A 46 3.25 6.13 13.25
N LEU A 47 2.78 5.70 12.08
CA LEU A 47 2.81 6.52 10.86
C LEU A 47 1.91 7.75 11.00
N TRP A 48 0.69 7.55 11.49
CA TRP A 48 -0.26 8.63 11.66
C TRP A 48 0.17 9.60 12.77
N GLU A 49 0.65 9.08 13.89
CA GLU A 49 1.06 9.91 15.04
C GLU A 49 2.24 10.81 14.69
N GLU A 50 3.24 10.30 14.00
CA GLU A 50 4.40 11.09 13.55
C GLU A 50 3.97 12.18 12.56
N LEU A 51 3.11 11.84 11.57
CA LEU A 51 2.59 12.82 10.61
C LEU A 51 1.72 13.89 11.28
N ARG A 52 0.88 13.50 12.26
CA ARG A 52 0.12 14.44 13.09
C ARG A 52 1.04 15.42 13.81
N ASP A 53 2.08 14.90 14.46
CA ASP A 53 2.99 15.72 15.25
C ASP A 53 3.81 16.68 14.38
N ILE A 54 4.18 16.25 13.17
CA ILE A 54 4.82 17.12 12.18
C ILE A 54 3.83 18.20 11.71
N ALA A 55 2.60 17.83 11.38
CA ALA A 55 1.58 18.77 10.96
C ALA A 55 1.30 19.83 12.04
N LEU A 56 1.18 19.44 13.29
CA LEU A 56 0.96 20.37 14.40
C LEU A 56 2.11 21.37 14.57
N LYS A 57 3.35 20.99 14.30
CA LYS A 57 4.51 21.91 14.35
C LYS A 57 4.46 23.01 13.29
N THR A 58 3.75 22.79 12.19
CA THR A 58 3.57 23.83 11.15
C THR A 58 2.53 24.88 11.53
N GLY A 59 1.79 24.68 12.64
CA GLY A 59 0.78 25.60 13.14
C GLY A 59 -0.45 25.74 12.24
N PRO A 60 -1.05 24.63 11.75
CA PRO A 60 -2.24 24.74 10.90
C PRO A 60 -3.41 25.29 11.69
N SER A 61 -4.18 26.18 11.06
CA SER A 61 -5.33 26.82 11.69
C SER A 61 -6.65 26.15 11.37
N PHE A 62 -6.71 25.40 10.28
CA PHE A 62 -7.97 24.85 9.77
C PHE A 62 -7.75 23.68 8.82
N LEU A 63 -8.58 22.62 8.94
CA LEU A 63 -8.66 21.52 8.00
C LEU A 63 -9.98 21.61 7.22
N LEU A 64 -9.91 21.42 5.92
CA LEU A 64 -11.04 21.10 5.06
C LEU A 64 -10.75 19.79 4.32
N ASN A 65 -11.58 18.79 4.52
CA ASN A 65 -11.46 17.49 3.87
C ASN A 65 -12.84 17.00 3.39
N VAL A 66 -12.85 16.15 2.38
CA VAL A 66 -14.08 15.61 1.78
C VAL A 66 -13.95 14.11 1.56
N THR A 67 -15.09 13.42 1.48
CA THR A 67 -15.18 12.07 0.94
C THR A 67 -15.90 12.08 -0.40
N LEU A 68 -15.54 11.15 -1.28
CA LEU A 68 -16.07 11.04 -2.63
C LEU A 68 -16.68 9.65 -2.85
N ASN A 69 -17.71 9.57 -3.71
CA ASN A 69 -18.24 8.31 -4.24
C ASN A 69 -17.47 7.87 -5.51
N GLU A 70 -17.90 6.78 -6.13
CA GLU A 70 -17.32 6.25 -7.38
C GLU A 70 -17.39 7.24 -8.55
N GLN A 71 -18.44 8.08 -8.57
CA GLN A 71 -18.64 9.13 -9.56
C GLN A 71 -17.84 10.39 -9.27
N ARG A 72 -17.07 10.41 -8.16
CA ARG A 72 -16.31 11.54 -7.63
C ARG A 72 -17.16 12.70 -7.12
N ASP A 73 -18.44 12.46 -6.81
CA ASP A 73 -19.27 13.43 -6.12
C ASP A 73 -18.91 13.51 -4.65
N ILE A 74 -18.97 14.70 -4.07
CA ILE A 74 -18.72 14.91 -2.66
C ILE A 74 -19.85 14.29 -1.85
N THR A 75 -19.52 13.29 -1.03
CA THR A 75 -20.47 12.58 -0.17
C THR A 75 -20.52 13.15 1.25
N ASN A 76 -19.42 13.75 1.70
CA ASN A 76 -19.38 14.44 3.00
C ASN A 76 -18.23 15.45 3.04
N VAL A 77 -18.35 16.43 3.96
CA VAL A 77 -17.35 17.48 4.21
C VAL A 77 -17.00 17.50 5.68
N PHE A 78 -15.72 17.55 5.99
CA PHE A 78 -15.16 17.63 7.34
C PHE A 78 -14.30 18.89 7.42
N ALA A 79 -14.68 19.82 8.30
CA ALA A 79 -14.02 21.11 8.37
C ALA A 79 -13.90 21.59 9.83
N GLY A 80 -12.79 22.23 10.16
CA GLY A 80 -12.54 22.76 11.50
C GLY A 80 -11.12 22.52 12.02
N ASP A 81 -11.02 22.24 13.33
CA ASP A 81 -9.75 21.86 13.95
C ASP A 81 -9.12 20.66 13.24
N ILE A 82 -7.81 20.72 13.00
CA ILE A 82 -7.10 19.73 12.18
C ILE A 82 -7.26 18.31 12.73
N ILE A 83 -7.25 18.14 14.04
CA ILE A 83 -7.34 16.81 14.67
C ILE A 83 -8.79 16.33 14.70
N GLU A 84 -9.72 17.16 15.14
CA GLU A 84 -11.12 16.76 15.31
C GLU A 84 -11.83 16.53 13.97
N ALA A 85 -11.62 17.41 12.99
CA ALA A 85 -12.18 17.24 11.66
C ALA A 85 -11.60 15.98 10.97
N HIS A 86 -10.28 15.74 11.11
CA HIS A 86 -9.64 14.53 10.58
C HIS A 86 -10.20 13.25 11.23
N LYS A 87 -10.26 13.19 12.56
CA LYS A 87 -10.80 12.03 13.29
C LYS A 87 -12.25 11.74 12.92
N THR A 88 -13.07 12.79 12.82
CA THR A 88 -14.46 12.66 12.39
C THR A 88 -14.56 12.05 10.98
N GLY A 89 -13.73 12.52 10.06
CA GLY A 89 -13.62 11.96 8.71
C GLY A 89 -13.19 10.50 8.72
N CYS A 90 -12.18 10.13 9.53
CA CYS A 90 -11.72 8.75 9.65
C CYS A 90 -12.83 7.81 10.17
N VAL A 91 -13.61 8.24 11.16
CA VAL A 91 -14.76 7.45 11.67
C VAL A 91 -15.80 7.24 10.59
N PHE A 92 -16.09 8.27 9.80
CA PHE A 92 -17.05 8.18 8.69
C PHE A 92 -16.54 7.19 7.62
N VAL A 93 -15.29 7.35 7.15
CA VAL A 93 -14.69 6.48 6.14
C VAL A 93 -14.60 5.03 6.62
N LYS A 94 -14.25 4.81 7.89
CA LYS A 94 -14.21 3.46 8.45
C LYS A 94 -15.55 2.75 8.33
N LYS A 95 -16.67 3.45 8.56
CA LYS A 95 -18.02 2.87 8.45
C LYS A 95 -18.44 2.59 7.01
N SER A 96 -18.01 3.41 6.06
CA SER A 96 -18.42 3.30 4.65
C SER A 96 -17.51 2.39 3.82
N ALA A 97 -16.19 2.47 4.04
CA ALA A 97 -15.20 1.79 3.21
C ALA A 97 -14.65 0.49 3.80
N MET A 98 -14.75 0.29 5.13
CA MET A 98 -14.26 -0.94 5.77
C MET A 98 -15.40 -1.88 6.06
N GLN A 99 -15.54 -2.92 5.22
CA GLN A 99 -16.54 -3.95 5.38
C GLN A 99 -15.94 -5.16 6.11
N PRO A 100 -16.53 -5.59 7.24
CA PRO A 100 -16.06 -6.78 7.93
C PRO A 100 -16.40 -8.04 7.13
N VAL A 101 -15.51 -9.02 7.16
CA VAL A 101 -15.76 -10.37 6.67
C VAL A 101 -15.91 -11.32 7.85
N GLU A 102 -16.79 -12.32 7.74
CA GLU A 102 -17.02 -13.29 8.83
C GLU A 102 -15.77 -14.14 9.10
N GLN A 103 -15.08 -14.51 8.02
CA GLN A 103 -13.83 -15.28 8.09
C GLN A 103 -12.91 -14.95 6.92
N PRO A 104 -11.59 -15.09 7.08
CA PRO A 104 -10.66 -14.94 5.98
C PRO A 104 -10.86 -16.00 4.90
N PHE A 105 -10.41 -15.69 3.68
CA PHE A 105 -10.56 -16.52 2.49
C PHE A 105 -9.27 -17.28 2.16
N ASP A 106 -9.39 -18.45 1.55
CA ASP A 106 -8.25 -19.24 1.08
C ASP A 106 -7.62 -18.63 -0.19
N ILE A 107 -8.45 -17.97 -1.02
CA ILE A 107 -8.04 -17.33 -2.27
C ILE A 107 -8.64 -15.94 -2.30
N VAL A 108 -7.82 -14.93 -2.61
CA VAL A 108 -8.25 -13.55 -2.82
C VAL A 108 -7.75 -13.07 -4.17
N VAL A 109 -8.67 -12.61 -5.02
CA VAL A 109 -8.34 -11.89 -6.25
C VAL A 109 -8.53 -10.40 -5.96
N THR A 110 -7.52 -9.60 -6.21
CA THR A 110 -7.52 -8.16 -5.93
C THR A 110 -6.98 -7.36 -7.11
N THR A 111 -7.27 -6.08 -7.12
CA THR A 111 -6.73 -5.12 -8.10
C THR A 111 -6.22 -3.88 -7.37
N ASN A 112 -5.60 -2.97 -8.10
CA ASN A 112 -5.33 -1.61 -7.61
C ASN A 112 -6.23 -0.59 -8.33
N SER A 113 -7.52 -0.92 -8.52
CA SER A 113 -8.57 -0.07 -9.10
C SER A 113 -8.40 0.29 -10.59
N GLY A 114 -7.51 -0.39 -11.34
CA GLY A 114 -7.29 -0.14 -12.76
C GLY A 114 -6.56 1.18 -13.06
N TYR A 115 -6.52 1.54 -14.34
CA TYR A 115 -5.83 2.74 -14.81
C TYR A 115 -6.39 4.04 -14.20
N PRO A 116 -5.57 4.99 -13.76
CA PRO A 116 -4.09 5.00 -13.77
C PRO A 116 -3.44 4.43 -12.50
N LEU A 117 -4.19 3.81 -11.61
CA LEU A 117 -3.71 3.39 -10.28
C LEU A 117 -2.96 2.04 -10.31
N ASP A 118 -2.92 1.35 -11.46
CA ASP A 118 -2.23 0.08 -11.67
C ASP A 118 -1.13 0.15 -12.74
N LEU A 119 -0.62 1.36 -13.02
CA LEU A 119 0.39 1.60 -14.06
C LEU A 119 1.68 0.81 -13.88
N ASN A 120 2.05 0.50 -12.65
CA ASN A 120 3.31 -0.19 -12.35
C ASN A 120 3.20 -1.04 -11.09
N LEU A 121 4.19 -1.92 -10.89
CA LEU A 121 4.21 -2.82 -9.75
C LEU A 121 4.24 -2.08 -8.40
N TYR A 122 4.94 -0.94 -8.30
CA TYR A 122 4.95 -0.12 -7.10
C TYR A 122 3.54 0.21 -6.62
N GLN A 123 2.66 0.58 -7.54
CA GLN A 123 1.26 0.85 -7.23
C GLN A 123 0.49 -0.45 -6.94
N GLY A 124 0.77 -1.53 -7.68
CA GLY A 124 0.13 -2.84 -7.51
C GLY A 124 0.31 -3.42 -6.11
N VAL A 125 1.43 -3.17 -5.44
CA VAL A 125 1.67 -3.60 -4.05
C VAL A 125 0.61 -3.06 -3.08
N LYS A 126 0.01 -1.91 -3.34
CA LYS A 126 -1.09 -1.37 -2.52
C LYS A 126 -2.32 -2.29 -2.57
N GLY A 127 -2.65 -2.79 -3.77
CA GLY A 127 -3.71 -3.80 -3.95
C GLY A 127 -3.40 -5.12 -3.24
N MET A 128 -2.14 -5.56 -3.27
CA MET A 128 -1.71 -6.76 -2.52
C MET A 128 -1.93 -6.55 -1.02
N SER A 129 -1.50 -5.40 -0.47
CA SER A 129 -1.66 -5.07 0.94
C SER A 129 -3.13 -5.05 1.39
N ALA A 130 -4.02 -4.51 0.56
CA ALA A 130 -5.45 -4.49 0.84
C ALA A 130 -6.05 -5.91 0.82
N GLY A 131 -5.75 -6.70 -0.22
CA GLY A 131 -6.24 -8.08 -0.36
C GLY A 131 -5.75 -9.02 0.74
N ALA A 132 -4.50 -8.84 1.19
CA ALA A 132 -3.93 -9.65 2.26
C ALA A 132 -4.66 -9.53 3.61
N ARG A 133 -5.48 -8.50 3.81
CA ARG A 133 -6.24 -8.30 5.05
C ARG A 133 -7.37 -9.31 5.25
N VAL A 134 -7.89 -9.84 4.17
CA VAL A 134 -8.99 -10.82 4.20
C VAL A 134 -8.52 -12.22 3.80
N LEU A 135 -7.21 -12.41 3.64
CA LEU A 135 -6.60 -13.67 3.25
C LEU A 135 -6.17 -14.47 4.47
N LYS A 136 -6.40 -15.79 4.45
CA LYS A 136 -5.86 -16.73 5.44
C LYS A 136 -4.34 -16.80 5.37
N GLU A 137 -3.71 -17.15 6.48
CA GLU A 137 -2.31 -17.53 6.50
C GLU A 137 -2.08 -18.75 5.60
N GLY A 138 -1.06 -18.69 4.74
CA GLY A 138 -0.80 -19.71 3.72
C GLY A 138 -1.75 -19.71 2.53
N GLY A 139 -2.67 -18.75 2.45
CA GLY A 139 -3.59 -18.59 1.32
C GLY A 139 -2.92 -18.10 0.05
N THR A 140 -3.72 -17.92 -1.00
CA THR A 140 -3.25 -17.41 -2.30
C THR A 140 -3.87 -16.06 -2.61
N LEU A 141 -3.02 -15.08 -2.90
CA LEU A 141 -3.41 -13.76 -3.37
C LEU A 141 -3.07 -13.63 -4.85
N ILE A 142 -4.04 -13.26 -5.67
CA ILE A 142 -3.84 -12.99 -7.10
C ILE A 142 -4.10 -11.52 -7.34
N LEU A 143 -3.06 -10.77 -7.74
CA LEU A 143 -3.17 -9.39 -8.16
C LEU A 143 -3.45 -9.34 -9.66
N ALA A 144 -4.53 -8.67 -10.06
CA ALA A 144 -4.79 -8.25 -11.44
C ALA A 144 -4.44 -6.77 -11.59
N ALA A 145 -3.43 -6.46 -12.38
CA ALA A 145 -2.96 -5.10 -12.63
C ALA A 145 -2.34 -5.01 -14.02
N GLU A 146 -2.42 -3.86 -14.67
CA GLU A 146 -1.84 -3.71 -16.01
C GLU A 146 -0.30 -3.68 -15.96
N CYS A 147 0.27 -2.88 -15.07
CA CYS A 147 1.72 -2.70 -14.88
C CYS A 147 2.48 -2.33 -16.17
N ARG A 148 1.85 -1.54 -17.07
CA ARG A 148 2.43 -1.15 -18.37
C ARG A 148 3.74 -0.36 -18.27
N GLU A 149 3.96 0.32 -17.14
CA GLU A 149 5.20 1.08 -16.87
C GLU A 149 6.26 0.25 -16.11
N GLY A 150 6.06 -1.05 -16.03
CA GLY A 150 7.04 -1.93 -15.44
C GLY A 150 7.03 -1.95 -13.91
N VAL A 151 8.23 -2.04 -13.33
CA VAL A 151 8.47 -2.07 -11.87
C VAL A 151 8.79 -0.71 -11.28
N PRO A 152 8.89 0.45 -11.74
CA PRO A 152 9.49 1.04 -12.93
C PRO A 152 11.02 0.76 -13.03
N ASP A 153 11.51 0.58 -14.23
CA ASP A 153 12.90 0.19 -14.52
C ASP A 153 13.92 1.13 -13.88
N GLY A 154 14.90 0.58 -13.15
CA GLY A 154 15.92 1.35 -12.47
C GLY A 154 15.41 2.20 -11.32
N SER A 155 14.18 1.99 -10.88
CA SER A 155 13.68 2.61 -9.66
C SER A 155 14.36 2.02 -8.42
N PRO A 156 14.37 2.75 -7.29
CA PRO A 156 14.87 2.20 -6.04
C PRO A 156 14.15 0.90 -5.61
N LEU A 157 12.87 0.74 -5.96
CA LEU A 157 12.12 -0.49 -5.71
C LEU A 157 12.66 -1.65 -6.56
N ASP A 158 12.85 -1.44 -7.87
CA ASP A 158 13.36 -2.47 -8.77
C ASP A 158 14.75 -2.94 -8.33
N ASP A 159 15.65 -1.98 -8.08
CA ASP A 159 17.00 -2.26 -7.58
C ASP A 159 16.97 -3.06 -6.26
N LEU A 160 16.08 -2.70 -5.32
CA LEU A 160 15.98 -3.36 -4.02
C LEU A 160 15.45 -4.78 -4.15
N LEU A 161 14.39 -4.99 -4.94
CA LEU A 161 13.82 -6.33 -5.15
C LEU A 161 14.81 -7.27 -5.82
N ARG A 162 15.58 -6.79 -6.82
CA ARG A 162 16.58 -7.58 -7.53
C ARG A 162 17.88 -7.79 -6.76
N SER A 163 18.15 -6.99 -5.73
CA SER A 163 19.41 -7.06 -4.96
C SER A 163 19.49 -8.25 -4.00
N ALA A 164 18.37 -8.93 -3.75
CA ALA A 164 18.27 -10.05 -2.82
C ALA A 164 17.81 -11.33 -3.52
N GLY A 165 18.23 -12.48 -3.01
CA GLY A 165 17.85 -13.79 -3.54
C GLY A 165 16.48 -14.29 -3.02
N SER A 166 15.94 -13.64 -1.98
CA SER A 166 14.65 -14.01 -1.38
C SER A 166 13.99 -12.84 -0.66
N ILE A 167 12.70 -13.00 -0.36
CA ILE A 167 11.95 -12.00 0.45
C ILE A 167 12.47 -11.93 1.88
N GLU A 168 12.98 -13.02 2.43
CA GLU A 168 13.60 -13.09 3.75
C GLU A 168 14.88 -12.26 3.80
N GLU A 169 15.68 -12.30 2.74
CA GLU A 169 16.89 -11.46 2.62
C GLU A 169 16.51 -9.97 2.51
N ILE A 170 15.45 -9.63 1.76
CA ILE A 170 14.93 -8.25 1.72
C ILE A 170 14.54 -7.79 3.14
N LEU A 171 13.76 -8.58 3.87
CA LEU A 171 13.33 -8.22 5.23
C LEU A 171 14.53 -8.12 6.19
N ALA A 172 15.54 -8.98 6.04
CA ALA A 172 16.77 -8.92 6.83
C ALA A 172 17.56 -7.63 6.54
N MET A 173 17.73 -7.26 5.26
CA MET A 173 18.39 -6.01 4.88
C MET A 173 17.67 -4.79 5.46
N LEU A 174 16.33 -4.75 5.34
CA LEU A 174 15.52 -3.66 5.84
C LEU A 174 15.55 -3.53 7.37
N SER A 175 15.82 -4.63 8.06
CA SER A 175 15.95 -4.67 9.52
C SER A 175 17.35 -4.28 10.02
N THR A 176 18.32 -4.10 9.12
CA THR A 176 19.68 -3.72 9.49
C THR A 176 19.72 -2.28 9.98
N PRO A 177 20.29 -2.01 11.17
CA PRO A 177 20.40 -0.65 11.68
C PRO A 177 21.10 0.30 10.68
N GLY A 178 20.49 1.44 10.40
CA GLY A 178 21.02 2.43 9.47
C GLY A 178 20.77 2.12 7.98
N PHE A 179 20.12 1.02 7.64
CA PHE A 179 19.70 0.78 6.26
C PHE A 179 18.53 1.72 5.90
N VAL A 180 18.76 2.59 4.93
CA VAL A 180 17.76 3.53 4.42
C VAL A 180 17.87 3.60 2.90
N ARG A 181 16.81 3.25 2.21
CA ARG A 181 16.69 3.34 0.75
C ARG A 181 15.34 3.97 0.37
N PRO A 182 15.29 4.80 -0.67
CA PRO A 182 14.00 5.23 -1.22
C PRO A 182 13.12 4.03 -1.56
N GLU A 183 11.81 4.18 -1.42
CA GLU A 183 10.81 3.15 -1.74
C GLU A 183 10.91 1.82 -0.97
N GLN A 184 11.81 1.72 0.00
CA GLN A 184 12.00 0.50 0.80
C GLN A 184 10.72 -0.01 1.47
N TRP A 185 9.78 0.88 1.79
CA TRP A 185 8.49 0.52 2.38
C TRP A 185 7.64 -0.34 1.45
N GLN A 186 7.70 -0.11 0.12
CA GLN A 186 6.95 -0.94 -0.83
C GLN A 186 7.54 -2.35 -0.92
N ALA A 187 8.87 -2.47 -0.97
CA ALA A 187 9.53 -3.77 -0.90
C ALA A 187 9.19 -4.50 0.41
N GLN A 188 9.17 -3.77 1.53
CA GLN A 188 8.79 -4.34 2.82
C GLN A 188 7.34 -4.83 2.83
N ILE A 189 6.39 -4.02 2.36
CA ILE A 189 4.98 -4.39 2.32
C ILE A 189 4.79 -5.62 1.43
N GLN A 190 5.40 -5.64 0.24
CA GLN A 190 5.38 -6.81 -0.64
C GLN A 190 5.92 -8.06 0.06
N ALA A 191 7.09 -7.97 0.66
CA ALA A 191 7.72 -9.10 1.35
C ALA A 191 6.90 -9.59 2.56
N LEU A 192 6.28 -8.68 3.31
CA LEU A 192 5.40 -9.04 4.43
C LEU A 192 4.14 -9.79 3.96
N VAL A 193 3.57 -9.42 2.81
CA VAL A 193 2.46 -10.14 2.20
C VAL A 193 2.91 -11.53 1.74
N GLN A 194 4.04 -11.60 1.03
CA GLN A 194 4.58 -12.86 0.50
C GLN A 194 5.03 -13.84 1.59
N ARG A 195 5.46 -13.34 2.74
CA ARG A 195 5.80 -14.19 3.90
C ARG A 195 4.59 -14.94 4.45
N ARG A 196 3.38 -14.39 4.26
CA ARG A 196 2.11 -14.97 4.75
C ARG A 196 1.37 -15.77 3.70
N ALA A 197 1.62 -15.50 2.42
CA ALA A 197 0.78 -16.00 1.35
C ALA A 197 1.57 -16.21 0.06
N GLU A 198 1.10 -17.11 -0.77
CA GLU A 198 1.54 -17.19 -2.16
C GLU A 198 0.94 -16.02 -2.94
N VAL A 199 1.79 -15.23 -3.61
CA VAL A 199 1.35 -14.06 -4.41
C VAL A 199 1.61 -14.31 -5.88
N LEU A 200 0.52 -14.28 -6.66
CA LEU A 200 0.55 -14.36 -8.11
C LEU A 200 0.16 -13.01 -8.71
N VAL A 201 0.74 -12.68 -9.86
CA VAL A 201 0.43 -11.42 -10.55
C VAL A 201 0.04 -11.70 -12.00
N CYS A 202 -1.16 -11.26 -12.36
CA CYS A 202 -1.67 -11.24 -13.72
C CYS A 202 -1.51 -9.82 -14.27
N CYS A 203 -0.53 -9.60 -15.14
CA CYS A 203 -0.19 -8.28 -15.67
C CYS A 203 0.49 -8.38 -17.03
N GLU A 204 0.91 -7.25 -17.60
CA GLU A 204 1.66 -7.18 -18.88
C GLU A 204 3.16 -7.42 -18.74
N LEU A 205 3.70 -7.50 -17.50
CA LEU A 205 5.12 -7.81 -17.29
C LEU A 205 5.45 -9.23 -17.74
N ASP A 206 6.64 -9.41 -18.28
CA ASP A 206 7.14 -10.75 -18.59
C ASP A 206 7.44 -11.56 -17.32
N ASP A 207 7.38 -12.87 -17.46
CA ASP A 207 7.61 -13.83 -16.38
C ASP A 207 8.97 -13.67 -15.69
N ALA A 208 10.01 -13.30 -16.42
CA ALA A 208 11.36 -13.17 -15.90
C ALA A 208 11.45 -11.94 -14.96
N THR A 209 10.83 -10.84 -15.34
CA THR A 209 10.71 -9.63 -14.53
C THR A 209 9.93 -9.91 -13.24
N LEU A 210 8.78 -10.58 -13.31
CA LEU A 210 8.02 -10.95 -12.13
C LEU A 210 8.82 -11.84 -11.16
N ARG A 211 9.51 -12.86 -11.69
CA ARG A 211 10.35 -13.75 -10.89
C ARG A 211 11.55 -13.04 -10.27
N ALA A 212 12.14 -12.07 -10.99
CA ALA A 212 13.21 -11.24 -10.46
C ALA A 212 12.74 -10.34 -9.29
N CYS A 213 11.43 -10.03 -9.25
CA CYS A 213 10.77 -9.33 -8.15
C CYS A 213 10.15 -10.29 -7.12
N HIS A 214 10.54 -11.57 -7.12
CA HIS A 214 10.05 -12.64 -6.23
C HIS A 214 8.56 -12.94 -6.35
N LEU A 215 7.92 -12.58 -7.46
CA LEU A 215 6.49 -12.81 -7.70
C LEU A 215 6.27 -13.97 -8.66
N ALA A 216 5.15 -14.67 -8.50
CA ALA A 216 4.76 -15.73 -9.41
C ALA A 216 3.84 -15.18 -10.53
N PRO A 217 4.12 -15.45 -11.82
CA PRO A 217 3.24 -15.05 -12.90
C PRO A 217 1.94 -15.83 -12.88
N CYS A 218 0.84 -15.17 -13.27
CA CYS A 218 -0.49 -15.75 -13.46
C CYS A 218 -1.00 -15.40 -14.86
N ALA A 219 -0.99 -16.36 -15.77
CA ALA A 219 -1.44 -16.13 -17.16
C ALA A 219 -2.98 -16.12 -17.29
N ASP A 220 -3.69 -16.86 -16.41
CA ASP A 220 -5.15 -16.95 -16.43
C ASP A 220 -5.67 -17.11 -14.99
N ILE A 221 -6.34 -16.07 -14.52
CA ILE A 221 -6.90 -16.01 -13.16
C ILE A 221 -7.95 -17.10 -12.96
N ASN A 222 -8.82 -17.35 -13.95
CA ASN A 222 -9.90 -18.32 -13.81
C ASN A 222 -9.34 -19.74 -13.71
N ALA A 223 -8.35 -20.07 -14.55
CA ALA A 223 -7.69 -21.37 -14.50
C ALA A 223 -6.97 -21.57 -13.16
N GLU A 224 -6.30 -20.54 -12.65
CA GLU A 224 -5.56 -20.62 -11.39
C GLU A 224 -6.49 -20.76 -10.17
N VAL A 225 -7.61 -20.03 -10.15
CA VAL A 225 -8.65 -20.17 -9.12
C VAL A 225 -9.27 -21.56 -9.18
N ALA A 226 -9.67 -22.05 -10.36
CA ALA A 226 -10.27 -23.39 -10.52
C ALA A 226 -9.32 -24.50 -10.04
N LYS A 227 -8.05 -24.42 -10.37
CA LYS A 227 -7.00 -25.36 -9.93
C LYS A 227 -6.86 -25.43 -8.40
N ARG A 228 -7.04 -24.29 -7.70
CA ARG A 228 -6.93 -24.22 -6.25
C ARG A 228 -8.20 -24.67 -5.54
N LEU A 229 -9.36 -24.43 -6.12
CA LEU A 229 -10.64 -24.90 -5.59
C LEU A 229 -10.82 -26.41 -5.75
N ALA A 230 -10.06 -27.06 -6.64
CA ALA A 230 -10.09 -28.51 -6.84
C ALA A 230 -9.20 -29.29 -5.84
N LYS A 231 -8.44 -28.61 -4.99
CA LYS A 231 -7.59 -29.20 -3.93
C LYS A 231 -8.33 -29.27 -2.61
#